data_40dc7f6dd057c477ac0ad3d2086cccdb
#
_entry.id   40dc7f6dd057c477ac0ad3d2086cccdb
#
_cell.length_a   1.000
_cell.length_b   1.000
_cell.length_c   1.000
_cell.angle_alpha   90.00
_cell.angle_beta   90.00
_cell.angle_gamma   90.00
#
_symmetry.space_group_name_H-M   'P 1'
#
loop_
_entity.id
_entity.type
_entity.pdbx_description
1 polymer ?
#
loop_
_entity_poly.entity_id
_entity_poly.type
_entity_poly.pdbx_seq_one_letter_code
_entity_poly.pdbx_strand_id
1 'polypeptide(L)' 'MDRRFIQLFKLLAKSSEYVKSEELCEQLNIRPRTLREDLRKYKDTIEQEAGAKIMSKPRMGYRM' A
#
# COMPACT_ATOMS: atom_id res chain seq x y z
N MET A 1 -4.14 -1.40 -15.26
CA MET A 1 -3.85 -1.12 -13.85
C MET A 1 -3.93 0.36 -13.57
N ASP A 2 -4.47 0.70 -12.43
CA ASP A 2 -4.53 2.09 -12.01
C ASP A 2 -3.16 2.65 -11.73
N ARG A 3 -2.97 3.92 -12.09
CA ARG A 3 -1.73 4.62 -11.79
C ARG A 3 -1.47 4.62 -10.27
N ARG A 4 -2.52 4.78 -9.49
CA ARG A 4 -2.40 4.79 -8.02
C ARG A 4 -1.93 3.43 -7.49
N PHE A 5 -2.40 2.33 -8.09
CA PHE A 5 -1.93 1.01 -7.74
C PHE A 5 -0.42 0.89 -7.94
N ILE A 6 0.06 1.35 -9.09
CA ILE A 6 1.49 1.27 -9.42
C ILE A 6 2.30 2.12 -8.45
N GLN A 7 1.83 3.31 -8.11
CA GLN A 7 2.50 4.18 -7.17
C GLN A 7 2.56 3.55 -5.77
N LEU A 8 1.45 2.99 -5.31
CA LEU A 8 1.40 2.32 -4.01
C LEU A 8 2.34 1.13 -3.98
N PHE A 9 2.32 0.33 -5.02
CA PHE A 9 3.18 -0.85 -5.13
C PHE A 9 4.66 -0.44 -5.05
N LYS A 10 5.04 0.59 -5.79
CA LYS A 10 6.42 1.07 -5.81
C LYS A 10 6.84 1.59 -4.44
N LEU A 11 5.98 2.33 -3.77
CA LEU A 11 6.28 2.87 -2.45
C LEU A 11 6.54 1.75 -1.44
N LEU A 12 5.70 0.74 -1.45
CA LEU A 12 5.85 -0.38 -0.52
C LEU A 12 7.03 -1.28 -0.87
N ALA A 13 7.24 -1.52 -2.16
CA ALA A 13 8.34 -2.36 -2.61
C ALA A 13 9.71 -1.71 -2.36
N LYS A 14 9.75 -0.39 -2.46
CA LYS A 14 10.99 0.38 -2.26
C LYS A 14 11.39 0.44 -0.80
N SER A 15 10.43 0.36 0.11
CA SER A 15 10.70 0.46 1.53
C SER A 15 11.03 -0.91 2.12
N SER A 16 12.06 -0.98 2.94
CA SER A 16 12.40 -2.19 3.65
C SER A 16 11.74 -2.28 5.02
N GLU A 17 11.00 -1.25 5.39
CA GLU A 17 10.33 -1.16 6.68
C GLU A 17 8.85 -0.83 6.50
N TYR A 18 8.11 -0.90 7.60
CA TYR A 18 6.71 -0.50 7.58
C TYR A 18 6.58 0.98 7.25
N VAL A 19 5.67 1.30 6.36
CA VAL A 19 5.39 2.67 5.97
C VAL A 19 4.05 3.07 6.59
N LYS A 20 4.06 4.15 7.34
CA LYS A 20 2.86 4.63 8.01
C LYS A 20 1.80 5.05 7.00
N SER A 21 0.55 4.81 7.35
CA SER A 21 -0.57 5.18 6.48
C SER A 21 -0.58 6.68 6.17
N GLU A 22 -0.19 7.50 7.14
CA GLU A 22 -0.13 8.95 6.96
C GLU A 22 0.86 9.31 5.86
N GLU A 23 2.01 8.65 5.84
CA GLU A 23 3.02 8.88 4.82
C GLU A 23 2.52 8.42 3.45
N LEU A 24 1.86 7.28 3.38
CA LEU A 24 1.30 6.80 2.13
C LEU A 24 0.24 7.76 1.59
N CYS A 25 -0.62 8.25 2.48
CA CYS A 25 -1.64 9.22 2.08
C CYS A 25 -1.02 10.49 1.53
N GLU A 26 0.04 10.96 2.16
CA GLU A 26 0.73 12.17 1.73
C GLU A 26 1.40 11.98 0.37
N GLN A 27 2.10 10.87 0.20
CA GLN A 27 2.79 10.57 -1.05
C GLN A 27 1.83 10.34 -2.21
N LEU A 28 0.68 9.72 -1.94
CA LEU A 28 -0.31 9.44 -2.95
C LEU A 28 -1.34 10.55 -3.10
N ASN A 29 -1.31 11.52 -2.21
CA ASN A 29 -2.28 12.62 -2.17
C ASN A 29 -3.71 12.11 -2.09
N ILE A 30 -3.96 11.19 -1.16
CA ILE A 30 -5.28 10.62 -0.94
C ILE A 30 -5.60 10.66 0.55
N ARG A 31 -6.89 10.47 0.86
CA ARG A 31 -7.35 10.45 2.25
C ARG A 31 -7.16 9.05 2.86
N PRO A 32 -7.06 8.95 4.19
CA PRO A 32 -6.91 7.66 4.85
C PRO A 32 -7.98 6.65 4.47
N ARG A 33 -9.21 7.11 4.30
CA ARG A 33 -10.30 6.22 3.91
C ARG A 33 -10.06 5.63 2.52
N THR A 34 -9.61 6.46 1.60
CA THR A 34 -9.30 6.02 0.24
C THR A 34 -8.15 5.02 0.24
N LEU A 35 -7.12 5.30 1.05
CA LEU A 35 -6.00 4.39 1.18
C LEU A 35 -6.44 3.02 1.67
N ARG A 36 -7.31 3.01 2.68
CA ARG A 36 -7.81 1.75 3.26
C ARG A 36 -8.58 0.95 2.22
N GLU A 37 -9.42 1.62 1.45
CA GLU A 37 -10.18 0.98 0.38
C GLU A 37 -9.27 0.44 -0.71
N ASP A 38 -8.26 1.22 -1.09
CA ASP A 38 -7.30 0.81 -2.11
C ASP A 38 -6.49 -0.40 -1.65
N LEU A 39 -6.04 -0.40 -0.41
CA LEU A 39 -5.26 -1.51 0.12
C LEU A 39 -6.08 -2.80 0.09
N ARG A 40 -7.35 -2.71 0.45
CA ARG A 40 -8.25 -3.87 0.41
C ARG A 40 -8.44 -4.34 -1.02
N LYS A 41 -8.62 -3.41 -1.94
CA LYS A 41 -8.87 -3.71 -3.35
C LYS A 41 -7.64 -4.35 -4.01
N TYR A 42 -6.47 -3.83 -3.73
CA TYR A 42 -5.23 -4.26 -4.40
C TYR A 42 -4.53 -5.43 -3.73
N LYS A 43 -4.91 -5.77 -2.52
CA LYS A 43 -4.28 -6.85 -1.78
C LYS A 43 -4.28 -8.16 -2.58
N ASP A 44 -5.43 -8.54 -3.09
CA ASP A 44 -5.57 -9.78 -3.84
C ASP A 44 -4.78 -9.72 -5.15
N THR A 45 -4.82 -8.59 -5.82
CA THR A 45 -4.10 -8.41 -7.08
C THR A 45 -2.60 -8.56 -6.86
N ILE A 46 -2.06 -7.92 -5.83
CA ILE A 46 -0.64 -8.00 -5.52
C ILE A 46 -0.25 -9.45 -5.18
N GLU A 47 -1.08 -10.12 -4.42
CA GLU A 47 -0.82 -11.50 -4.02
C GLU A 47 -0.80 -12.43 -5.22
N GLN A 48 -1.75 -12.28 -6.14
CA GLN A 48 -1.85 -13.12 -7.32
C GLN A 48 -0.84 -12.80 -8.39
N GLU A 49 -0.61 -11.51 -8.64
CA GLU A 49 0.23 -11.08 -9.75
C GLU A 49 1.71 -11.03 -9.38
N ALA A 50 2.04 -10.57 -8.18
CA ALA A 50 3.42 -10.38 -7.77
C ALA A 50 3.90 -11.42 -6.76
N GLY A 51 3.01 -12.26 -6.25
CA GLY A 51 3.37 -13.25 -5.26
C GLY A 51 3.79 -12.65 -3.92
N ALA A 52 3.45 -11.39 -3.69
CA ALA A 52 3.79 -10.69 -2.47
C ALA A 52 2.54 -10.47 -1.63
N LYS A 53 2.73 -10.28 -0.33
CA LYS A 53 1.63 -10.01 0.59
C LYS A 53 1.82 -8.64 1.23
N ILE A 54 0.73 -7.89 1.31
CA ILE A 54 0.75 -6.63 2.05
C ILE A 54 0.50 -6.97 3.51
N MET A 55 1.45 -6.63 4.36
CA MET A 55 1.33 -6.84 5.79
C MET A 55 0.96 -5.52 6.45
N SER A 56 0.08 -5.57 7.43
CA SER A 56 -0.26 -4.39 8.20
C SER A 56 -0.01 -4.68 9.68
N LYS A 57 0.45 -3.67 10.39
CA LYS A 57 0.72 -3.78 11.80
C LYS A 57 0.21 -2.51 12.49
N PRO A 58 -0.56 -2.64 13.57
CA PRO A 58 -1.08 -1.46 14.27
C PRO A 58 0.05 -0.50 14.63
N ARG A 59 -0.14 0.77 14.36
CA ARG A 59 0.80 1.85 14.65
C ARG A 59 2.11 1.81 13.88
N MET A 60 2.34 0.75 13.10
CA MET A 60 3.56 0.64 12.29
C MET A 60 3.29 0.97 10.83
N GLY A 61 2.11 0.64 10.34
CA GLY A 61 1.73 0.91 8.98
C GLY A 61 1.66 -0.34 8.13
N TYR A 62 2.12 -0.22 6.90
CA TYR A 62 2.02 -1.29 5.91
C TYR A 62 3.39 -1.63 5.33
N ARG A 63 3.54 -2.87 4.96
CA ARG A 63 4.77 -3.38 4.38
C ARG A 63 4.45 -4.50 3.39
N MET A 64 5.33 -4.66 2.43
CA MET A 64 5.22 -5.72 1.45
C MET A 64 6.40 -6.70 1.52
#